data_b3d3edd451089f0a07575439e8b09c35
#
_entry.id   b3d3edd451089f0a07575439e8b09c35
#
_cell.length_a   1.000
_cell.length_b   1.000
_cell.length_c   1.000
_cell.angle_alpha   90.00
_cell.angle_beta   90.00
_cell.angle_gamma   90.00
#
_symmetry.space_group_name_H-M   'P 1'
#
loop_
_entity.id
_entity.type
_entity.pdbx_description
1 polymer ?
#
loop_
_entity_poly.entity_id
_entity_poly.type
_entity_poly.pdbx_seq_one_letter_code
_entity_poly.pdbx_strand_id
1 'polypeptide(L)'
;MIVITNGTEYIYLDEEHQIQKTTDISKAKTFTFKGCSIFIRENVKATKGFYAYDTETQRICYRRKKKKCFPKTTRMMIYNQADGRCVLCGRKIKYEDMTIDHIRPTSLGGSDSVENIQCTCRTCNTFKDKMLPDTFFDRINEIYLYQMQRKYGKKLKWKLANKLIKSMAR
;
A
#
# COMPACT_ATOMS: atom_id res chain seq x y z
N MET A 1 8.53 22.70 -17.96
CA MET A 1 8.10 21.61 -18.88
C MET A 1 8.43 20.26 -18.26
N ILE A 2 7.44 19.36 -18.09
CA ILE A 2 7.67 18.07 -17.46
C ILE A 2 7.88 16.99 -18.53
N VAL A 3 9.00 16.27 -18.45
CA VAL A 3 9.38 15.14 -19.31
C VAL A 3 9.60 13.89 -18.47
N ILE A 4 9.56 12.71 -19.08
CA ILE A 4 9.90 11.45 -18.43
C ILE A 4 11.27 11.01 -18.94
N THR A 5 12.24 10.90 -18.01
CA THR A 5 13.65 10.64 -18.33
C THR A 5 14.28 9.66 -17.33
N ASN A 6 15.39 9.00 -17.72
CA ASN A 6 16.28 8.26 -16.83
C ASN A 6 17.59 9.02 -16.53
N GLY A 7 17.72 10.23 -17.04
CA GLY A 7 18.91 11.09 -16.95
C GLY A 7 19.73 11.18 -18.26
N THR A 8 19.55 10.22 -19.15
CA THR A 8 20.23 10.16 -20.47
C THR A 8 19.26 10.08 -21.64
N GLU A 9 18.14 9.42 -21.44
CA GLU A 9 17.10 9.23 -22.45
C GLU A 9 15.78 9.85 -21.99
N TYR A 10 14.93 10.21 -22.93
CA TYR A 10 13.57 10.72 -22.74
C TYR A 10 12.56 9.80 -23.41
N ILE A 11 11.35 9.75 -22.85
CA ILE A 11 10.20 9.06 -23.47
C ILE A 11 9.55 9.94 -24.50
N TYR A 12 9.30 9.38 -25.70
CA TYR A 12 8.43 9.99 -26.71
C TYR A 12 7.44 8.95 -27.23
N LEU A 13 6.41 9.37 -27.96
CA LEU A 13 5.50 8.49 -28.67
C LEU A 13 5.76 8.65 -30.17
N ASP A 14 5.88 7.51 -30.87
CA ASP A 14 5.96 7.49 -32.34
C ASP A 14 4.59 7.76 -33.00
N GLU A 15 4.55 7.69 -34.31
CA GLU A 15 3.32 7.93 -35.11
C GLU A 15 2.19 6.94 -34.78
N GLU A 16 2.54 5.72 -34.33
CA GLU A 16 1.59 4.70 -33.90
C GLU A 16 1.25 4.79 -32.39
N HIS A 17 1.64 5.88 -31.72
CA HIS A 17 1.48 6.10 -30.27
C HIS A 17 2.20 5.07 -29.39
N GLN A 18 3.21 4.37 -29.93
CA GLN A 18 4.02 3.44 -29.15
C GLN A 18 5.10 4.19 -28.35
N ILE A 19 5.41 3.68 -27.18
CA ILE A 19 6.40 4.29 -26.28
C ILE A 19 7.81 3.97 -26.76
N GLN A 20 8.54 5.01 -27.14
CA GLN A 20 9.91 4.95 -27.62
C GLN A 20 10.82 5.79 -26.73
N LYS A 21 12.15 5.65 -26.96
CA LYS A 21 13.18 6.38 -26.24
C LYS A 21 14.04 7.20 -27.19
N THR A 22 14.47 8.38 -26.75
CA THR A 22 15.35 9.27 -27.49
C THR A 22 16.32 9.96 -26.55
N THR A 23 17.51 10.28 -27.03
CA THR A 23 18.47 11.16 -26.33
C THR A 23 18.20 12.64 -26.61
N ASP A 24 17.35 12.93 -27.60
CA ASP A 24 17.00 14.29 -27.99
C ASP A 24 15.78 14.77 -27.19
N ILE A 25 16.00 15.74 -26.31
CA ILE A 25 14.95 16.33 -25.47
C ILE A 25 13.87 17.04 -26.30
N SER A 26 14.20 17.53 -27.50
CA SER A 26 13.22 18.24 -28.37
C SER A 26 12.09 17.31 -28.83
N LYS A 27 12.35 16.01 -28.91
CA LYS A 27 11.38 14.96 -29.26
C LYS A 27 10.62 14.43 -28.05
N ALA A 28 11.03 14.79 -26.83
CA ALA A 28 10.44 14.25 -25.63
C ALA A 28 8.96 14.61 -25.51
N LYS A 29 8.12 13.62 -25.15
CA LYS A 29 6.73 13.88 -24.80
C LYS A 29 6.65 14.71 -23.53
N THR A 30 5.88 15.78 -23.59
CA THR A 30 5.60 16.64 -22.44
C THR A 30 4.37 16.17 -21.68
N PHE A 31 4.37 16.41 -20.38
CA PHE A 31 3.30 15.96 -19.47
C PHE A 31 2.85 17.08 -18.55
N THR A 32 1.62 17.00 -18.08
CA THR A 32 1.17 17.74 -16.89
C THR A 32 1.71 17.05 -15.63
N PHE A 33 1.73 17.75 -14.51
CA PHE A 33 2.17 17.20 -13.21
C PHE A 33 1.38 15.93 -12.82
N LYS A 34 0.07 15.90 -13.04
CA LYS A 34 -0.77 14.72 -12.78
C LYS A 34 -0.59 13.64 -13.84
N GLY A 35 -0.49 14.03 -15.10
CA GLY A 35 -0.36 13.11 -16.24
C GLY A 35 0.92 12.28 -16.20
N CYS A 36 2.07 12.86 -15.81
CA CYS A 36 3.34 12.13 -15.73
C CYS A 36 3.30 10.97 -14.71
N SER A 37 2.65 11.16 -13.59
CA SER A 37 2.53 10.11 -12.56
C SER A 37 1.60 8.98 -12.99
N ILE A 38 0.52 9.29 -13.70
CA ILE A 38 -0.40 8.30 -14.28
C ILE A 38 0.35 7.49 -15.34
N PHE A 39 0.99 8.15 -16.29
CA PHE A 39 1.71 7.51 -17.39
C PHE A 39 2.78 6.53 -16.88
N ILE A 40 3.61 6.93 -15.91
CA ILE A 40 4.63 6.05 -15.31
C ILE A 40 4.01 4.84 -14.58
N ARG A 41 2.83 4.98 -13.96
CA ARG A 41 2.15 3.88 -13.27
C ARG A 41 1.51 2.88 -14.23
N GLU A 42 0.94 3.34 -15.31
CA GLU A 42 0.28 2.51 -16.31
C GLU A 42 1.29 1.79 -17.21
N ASN A 43 2.43 2.42 -17.51
CA ASN A 43 3.44 1.89 -18.43
C ASN A 43 4.69 1.39 -17.68
N VAL A 44 4.48 0.47 -16.71
CA VAL A 44 5.52 -0.02 -15.77
C VAL A 44 6.75 -0.58 -16.45
N LYS A 45 6.59 -1.38 -17.53
CA LYS A 45 7.70 -2.03 -18.23
C LYS A 45 8.50 -1.01 -19.04
N ALA A 46 7.84 -0.18 -19.82
CA ALA A 46 8.49 0.81 -20.69
C ALA A 46 9.21 1.92 -19.91
N THR A 47 8.66 2.29 -18.74
CA THR A 47 9.20 3.36 -17.88
C THR A 47 10.06 2.85 -16.71
N LYS A 48 10.58 1.61 -16.80
CA LYS A 48 11.48 1.06 -15.76
C LYS A 48 12.77 1.90 -15.68
N GLY A 49 13.04 2.47 -14.50
CA GLY A 49 14.21 3.34 -14.28
C GLY A 49 13.97 4.82 -14.60
N PHE A 50 12.87 5.16 -15.26
CA PHE A 50 12.51 6.53 -15.60
C PHE A 50 11.76 7.23 -14.45
N TYR A 51 11.83 8.58 -14.47
CA TYR A 51 11.14 9.46 -13.54
C TYR A 51 10.65 10.71 -14.27
N ALA A 52 9.66 11.39 -13.72
CA ALA A 52 9.19 12.65 -14.23
C ALA A 52 10.08 13.79 -13.72
N TYR A 53 10.56 14.61 -14.62
CA TYR A 53 11.49 15.70 -14.36
C TYR A 53 10.96 17.01 -14.97
N ASP A 54 10.93 18.05 -14.18
CA ASP A 54 10.60 19.39 -14.65
C ASP A 54 11.88 20.14 -15.04
N THR A 55 11.99 20.45 -16.30
CA THR A 55 13.18 21.11 -16.88
C THR A 55 13.31 22.58 -16.47
N GLU A 56 12.21 23.24 -16.07
CA GLU A 56 12.21 24.64 -15.64
C GLU A 56 12.67 24.76 -14.20
N THR A 57 12.08 23.97 -13.31
CA THR A 57 12.42 23.99 -11.88
C THR A 57 13.62 23.10 -11.54
N GLN A 58 14.10 22.30 -12.50
CA GLN A 58 15.18 21.32 -12.34
C GLN A 58 14.93 20.32 -11.20
N ARG A 59 13.67 19.89 -11.01
CA ARG A 59 13.27 18.97 -9.93
C ARG A 59 12.58 17.73 -10.45
N ILE A 60 12.77 16.64 -9.70
CA ILE A 60 12.04 15.42 -9.93
C ILE A 60 10.61 15.59 -9.38
N CYS A 61 9.63 15.58 -10.30
CA CYS A 61 8.21 15.71 -9.97
C CYS A 61 7.60 14.41 -9.45
N TYR A 62 8.02 13.29 -10.06
CA TYR A 62 7.52 11.97 -9.68
C TYR A 62 8.54 10.90 -10.01
N ARG A 63 8.79 10.03 -9.04
CA ARG A 63 9.56 8.79 -9.23
C ARG A 63 8.80 7.63 -8.62
N ARG A 64 8.60 6.57 -9.39
CA ARG A 64 7.99 5.35 -8.85
C ARG A 64 8.89 4.80 -7.74
N LYS A 65 8.35 4.72 -6.53
CA LYS A 65 9.06 4.05 -5.42
C LYS A 65 9.19 2.57 -5.76
N LYS A 66 10.40 2.03 -5.71
CA LYS A 66 10.59 0.58 -5.76
C LYS A 66 9.83 -0.02 -4.59
N LYS A 67 9.00 -1.04 -4.86
CA LYS A 67 8.38 -1.81 -3.79
C LYS A 67 9.50 -2.46 -2.99
N LYS A 68 9.67 -2.07 -1.73
CA LYS A 68 10.70 -2.63 -0.86
C LYS A 68 10.35 -4.10 -0.62
N CYS A 69 11.29 -4.97 -0.94
CA CYS A 69 11.15 -6.40 -0.69
C CYS A 69 12.02 -6.73 0.51
N PHE A 70 11.41 -7.22 1.58
CA PHE A 70 12.16 -7.70 2.73
C PHE A 70 12.92 -8.98 2.39
N PRO A 71 14.17 -9.17 2.90
CA PRO A 71 14.94 -10.39 2.71
C PRO A 71 14.14 -11.64 3.12
N LYS A 72 14.44 -12.79 2.50
CA LYS A 72 13.78 -14.06 2.81
C LYS A 72 13.95 -14.43 4.29
N THR A 73 15.11 -14.16 4.86
CA THR A 73 15.41 -14.36 6.29
C THR A 73 14.46 -13.56 7.20
N THR A 74 14.30 -12.27 6.94
CA THR A 74 13.36 -11.40 7.68
C THR A 74 11.93 -11.88 7.52
N ARG A 75 11.52 -12.26 6.31
CA ARG A 75 10.18 -12.79 6.06
C ARG A 75 9.92 -14.07 6.82
N MET A 76 10.88 -15.00 6.84
CA MET A 76 10.77 -16.27 7.58
C MET A 76 10.69 -16.03 9.09
N MET A 77 11.51 -15.12 9.62
CA MET A 77 11.49 -14.76 11.04
C MET A 77 10.11 -14.21 11.45
N ILE A 78 9.55 -13.24 10.72
CA ILE A 78 8.24 -12.65 11.00
C ILE A 78 7.11 -13.70 10.89
N TYR A 79 7.22 -14.63 9.93
CA TYR A 79 6.27 -15.71 9.78
C TYR A 79 6.29 -16.66 10.98
N ASN A 80 7.49 -17.05 11.44
CA ASN A 80 7.68 -17.94 12.58
C ASN A 80 7.25 -17.27 13.90
N GLN A 81 7.55 -15.99 14.10
CA GLN A 81 7.09 -15.22 15.25
C GLN A 81 5.56 -15.17 15.37
N ALA A 82 4.88 -15.19 14.22
CA ALA A 82 3.42 -15.20 14.15
C ALA A 82 2.82 -16.63 14.13
N ASP A 83 3.63 -17.65 14.34
CA ASP A 83 3.21 -19.06 14.31
C ASP A 83 2.42 -19.42 13.04
N GLY A 84 2.84 -18.89 11.89
CA GLY A 84 2.16 -19.09 10.60
C GLY A 84 0.73 -18.51 10.55
N ARG A 85 0.42 -17.52 11.38
CA ARG A 85 -0.90 -16.89 11.46
C ARG A 85 -0.86 -15.43 11.07
N CYS A 86 -1.97 -14.96 10.57
CA CYS A 86 -2.20 -13.51 10.41
C CYS A 86 -2.42 -12.89 11.79
N VAL A 87 -1.59 -11.94 12.20
CA VAL A 87 -1.70 -11.28 13.52
C VAL A 87 -2.97 -10.45 13.69
N LEU A 88 -3.64 -10.06 12.58
CA LEU A 88 -4.86 -9.26 12.63
C LEU A 88 -6.14 -10.10 12.75
N CYS A 89 -6.21 -11.28 12.12
CA CYS A 89 -7.43 -12.11 12.14
C CYS A 89 -7.24 -13.52 12.67
N GLY A 90 -6.03 -13.91 13.10
CA GLY A 90 -5.71 -15.22 13.66
C GLY A 90 -5.70 -16.38 12.65
N ARG A 91 -6.08 -16.18 11.38
CA ARG A 91 -6.13 -17.22 10.36
C ARG A 91 -4.76 -17.81 10.10
N LYS A 92 -4.63 -19.12 10.01
CA LYS A 92 -3.44 -19.79 9.48
C LYS A 92 -3.24 -19.42 8.01
N ILE A 93 -2.01 -19.11 7.63
CA ILE A 93 -1.61 -18.77 6.27
C ILE A 93 -0.35 -19.54 5.89
N LYS A 94 -0.21 -19.88 4.61
CA LYS A 94 1.03 -20.46 4.10
C LYS A 94 2.09 -19.36 3.98
N TYR A 95 3.36 -19.72 4.04
CA TYR A 95 4.46 -18.77 3.92
C TYR A 95 4.42 -17.98 2.59
N GLU A 96 4.02 -18.65 1.50
CA GLU A 96 3.90 -18.05 0.17
C GLU A 96 2.79 -17.00 0.10
N ASP A 97 1.72 -17.18 0.89
CA ASP A 97 0.53 -16.32 0.90
C ASP A 97 0.65 -15.16 1.91
N MET A 98 1.71 -15.18 2.74
CA MET A 98 1.88 -14.13 3.72
C MET A 98 2.27 -12.80 3.07
N THR A 99 1.79 -11.73 3.65
CA THR A 99 2.24 -10.36 3.36
C THR A 99 2.88 -9.76 4.60
N ILE A 100 3.91 -8.93 4.39
CA ILE A 100 4.44 -8.08 5.45
C ILE A 100 3.66 -6.77 5.43
N ASP A 101 3.11 -6.42 6.57
CA ASP A 101 2.43 -5.15 6.82
C ASP A 101 3.24 -4.34 7.83
N HIS A 102 3.22 -3.01 7.69
CA HIS A 102 3.79 -2.12 8.67
C HIS A 102 2.77 -1.82 9.77
N ILE A 103 3.11 -2.08 11.03
CA ILE A 103 2.26 -1.77 12.19
C ILE A 103 1.87 -0.29 12.13
N ARG A 104 2.86 0.60 12.16
CA ARG A 104 2.69 2.01 11.81
C ARG A 104 3.02 2.21 10.34
N PRO A 105 2.09 2.67 9.51
CA PRO A 105 2.31 2.88 8.08
C PRO A 105 3.51 3.79 7.79
N THR A 106 4.29 3.46 6.76
CA THR A 106 5.45 4.30 6.35
C THR A 106 5.02 5.70 5.88
N SER A 107 3.81 5.85 5.37
CA SER A 107 3.21 7.15 5.02
C SER A 107 2.95 8.03 6.24
N LEU A 108 2.89 7.45 7.43
CA LEU A 108 2.70 8.12 8.72
C LEU A 108 4.00 8.09 9.57
N GLY A 109 5.16 7.93 8.92
CA GLY A 109 6.46 7.94 9.59
C GLY A 109 6.87 6.60 10.21
N GLY A 110 6.23 5.49 9.87
CA GLY A 110 6.64 4.15 10.30
C GLY A 110 7.96 3.73 9.64
N SER A 111 8.85 3.09 10.42
CA SER A 111 10.12 2.56 9.95
C SER A 111 9.94 1.20 9.24
N ASP A 112 11.00 0.77 8.53
CA ASP A 112 11.10 -0.59 7.98
C ASP A 112 11.82 -1.56 8.95
N SER A 113 11.94 -1.19 10.22
CA SER A 113 12.55 -2.05 11.24
C SER A 113 11.67 -3.26 11.55
N VAL A 114 12.28 -4.31 12.10
CA VAL A 114 11.60 -5.57 12.42
C VAL A 114 10.47 -5.37 13.42
N GLU A 115 10.65 -4.43 14.34
CA GLU A 115 9.68 -4.08 15.39
C GLU A 115 8.41 -3.41 14.82
N ASN A 116 8.50 -2.85 13.63
CA ASN A 116 7.38 -2.16 12.96
C ASN A 116 6.75 -2.98 11.84
N ILE A 117 7.13 -4.23 11.65
CA ILE A 117 6.57 -5.11 10.62
C ILE A 117 5.91 -6.35 11.22
N GLN A 118 4.89 -6.85 10.55
CA GLN A 118 4.08 -7.96 11.05
C GLN A 118 3.60 -8.89 9.94
N CYS A 119 3.34 -10.16 10.31
CA CYS A 119 2.79 -11.19 9.43
C CYS A 119 1.29 -11.02 9.26
N THR A 120 0.82 -10.80 8.03
CA THR A 120 -0.62 -10.65 7.75
C THR A 120 -1.04 -11.41 6.52
N CYS A 121 -2.31 -11.78 6.42
CA CYS A 121 -2.88 -12.23 5.15
C CYS A 121 -3.15 -11.02 4.24
N ARG A 122 -3.17 -11.26 2.93
CA ARG A 122 -3.40 -10.20 1.93
C ARG A 122 -4.68 -9.40 2.20
N THR A 123 -5.77 -10.07 2.57
CA THR A 123 -7.07 -9.43 2.85
C THR A 123 -6.97 -8.42 4.00
N CYS A 124 -6.38 -8.84 5.14
CA CYS A 124 -6.23 -7.95 6.30
C CYS A 124 -5.26 -6.82 6.02
N ASN A 125 -4.14 -7.07 5.31
CA ASN A 125 -3.20 -6.04 4.91
C ASN A 125 -3.87 -4.97 4.02
N THR A 126 -4.65 -5.41 3.02
CA THR A 126 -5.39 -4.49 2.14
C THR A 126 -6.46 -3.72 2.91
N PHE A 127 -7.17 -4.37 3.85
CA PHE A 127 -8.21 -3.72 4.65
C PHE A 127 -7.64 -2.70 5.64
N LYS A 128 -6.52 -3.01 6.28
CA LYS A 128 -5.83 -2.09 7.19
C LYS A 128 -5.23 -0.89 6.42
N ASP A 129 -4.66 -1.12 5.24
CA ASP A 129 -4.01 -0.10 4.38
C ASP A 129 -3.08 0.83 5.20
N LYS A 130 -3.41 2.11 5.30
CA LYS A 130 -2.63 3.16 5.99
C LYS A 130 -3.20 3.53 7.36
N MET A 131 -4.13 2.75 7.90
CA MET A 131 -4.69 2.99 9.22
C MET A 131 -3.70 2.63 10.33
N LEU A 132 -3.67 3.44 11.38
CA LEU A 132 -3.02 3.09 12.64
C LEU A 132 -3.75 1.93 13.31
N PRO A 133 -3.07 1.10 14.15
CA PRO A 133 -3.69 -0.05 14.80
C PRO A 133 -4.96 0.28 15.56
N ASP A 134 -4.94 1.30 16.41
CA ASP A 134 -6.11 1.67 17.23
C ASP A 134 -7.29 2.08 16.34
N THR A 135 -7.07 2.96 15.37
CA THR A 135 -8.09 3.36 14.39
C THR A 135 -8.66 2.18 13.61
N PHE A 136 -7.80 1.19 13.27
CA PHE A 136 -8.21 0.00 12.56
C PHE A 136 -9.13 -0.89 13.43
N PHE A 137 -8.76 -1.12 14.70
CA PHE A 137 -9.56 -1.94 15.63
C PHE A 137 -10.85 -1.25 16.01
N ASP A 138 -10.84 0.06 16.24
CA ASP A 138 -12.06 0.83 16.49
C ASP A 138 -13.03 0.71 15.32
N ARG A 139 -12.54 0.83 14.09
CA ARG A 139 -13.36 0.69 12.90
C ARG A 139 -13.96 -0.71 12.74
N ILE A 140 -13.20 -1.76 13.06
CA ILE A 140 -13.72 -3.14 13.06
C ILE A 140 -14.85 -3.27 14.10
N ASN A 141 -14.64 -2.77 15.30
CA ASN A 141 -15.62 -2.84 16.38
C ASN A 141 -16.91 -2.11 16.02
N GLU A 142 -16.81 -0.90 15.48
CA GLU A 142 -17.97 -0.15 14.99
C GLU A 142 -18.77 -0.94 13.95
N ILE A 143 -18.09 -1.47 12.92
CA ILE A 143 -18.74 -2.25 11.85
C ILE A 143 -19.40 -3.49 12.45
N TYR A 144 -18.70 -4.23 13.32
CA TYR A 144 -19.22 -5.43 13.94
C TYR A 144 -20.46 -5.14 14.78
N LEU A 145 -20.39 -4.19 15.70
CA LEU A 145 -21.48 -3.84 16.58
C LEU A 145 -22.72 -3.35 15.80
N TYR A 146 -22.51 -2.54 14.76
CA TYR A 146 -23.58 -2.07 13.90
C TYR A 146 -24.29 -3.23 13.17
N GLN A 147 -23.51 -4.14 12.53
CA GLN A 147 -24.07 -5.27 11.79
C GLN A 147 -24.78 -6.26 12.73
N MET A 148 -24.22 -6.53 13.89
CA MET A 148 -24.84 -7.38 14.90
C MET A 148 -26.13 -6.77 15.45
N GLN A 149 -26.16 -5.46 15.70
CA GLN A 149 -27.36 -4.76 16.11
C GLN A 149 -28.47 -4.84 15.05
N ARG A 150 -28.14 -4.68 13.77
CA ARG A 150 -29.11 -4.83 12.67
C ARG A 150 -29.67 -6.24 12.60
N LYS A 151 -28.82 -7.25 12.72
CA LYS A 151 -29.21 -8.67 12.54
C LYS A 151 -29.91 -9.26 13.76
N TYR A 152 -29.47 -8.88 14.96
CA TYR A 152 -29.90 -9.52 16.20
C TYR A 152 -30.46 -8.57 17.26
N GLY A 153 -30.68 -7.31 16.96
CA GLY A 153 -31.05 -6.27 17.92
C GLY A 153 -32.31 -6.56 18.75
N LYS A 154 -33.24 -7.36 18.21
CA LYS A 154 -34.46 -7.80 18.93
C LYS A 154 -34.21 -8.98 19.87
N LYS A 155 -33.08 -9.73 19.73
CA LYS A 155 -32.79 -10.93 20.54
C LYS A 155 -32.24 -10.55 21.92
N LEU A 156 -32.81 -11.12 22.97
CA LEU A 156 -32.38 -10.90 24.36
C LEU A 156 -30.89 -11.19 24.57
N LYS A 157 -30.41 -12.32 24.03
CA LYS A 157 -28.99 -12.71 24.09
C LYS A 157 -28.06 -11.63 23.53
N TRP A 158 -28.45 -10.99 22.42
CA TRP A 158 -27.67 -9.89 21.86
C TRP A 158 -27.68 -8.64 22.75
N LYS A 159 -28.83 -8.28 23.33
CA LYS A 159 -28.95 -7.13 24.24
C LYS A 159 -28.02 -7.28 25.45
N LEU A 160 -27.94 -8.50 26.03
CA LEU A 160 -27.04 -8.80 27.13
C LEU A 160 -25.57 -8.75 26.70
N ALA A 161 -25.21 -9.40 25.58
CA ALA A 161 -23.85 -9.38 25.05
C ALA A 161 -23.39 -7.96 24.72
N ASN A 162 -24.22 -7.15 24.06
CA ASN A 162 -23.89 -5.76 23.72
C ASN A 162 -23.67 -4.89 24.97
N LYS A 163 -24.45 -5.11 26.03
CA LYS A 163 -24.24 -4.42 27.32
C LYS A 163 -22.88 -4.77 27.93
N LEU A 164 -22.51 -6.06 27.92
CA LEU A 164 -21.20 -6.49 28.41
C LEU A 164 -20.05 -5.93 27.58
N ILE A 165 -20.11 -6.02 26.23
CA ILE A 165 -19.08 -5.48 25.35
C ILE A 165 -18.87 -3.97 25.59
N LYS A 166 -19.96 -3.20 25.71
CA LYS A 166 -19.89 -1.77 26.00
C LYS A 166 -19.32 -1.44 27.38
N SER A 167 -19.47 -2.32 28.37
CA SER A 167 -18.86 -2.12 29.70
C SER A 167 -17.36 -2.36 29.71
N MET A 168 -16.85 -3.20 28.79
CA MET A 168 -15.41 -3.50 28.65
C MET A 168 -14.66 -2.42 27.83
N ALA A 169 -15.37 -1.66 27.01
CA ALA A 169 -14.81 -0.61 26.16
C ALA A 169 -14.73 0.78 26.84
N ARG A 170 -15.11 0.87 28.12
CA ARG A 170 -14.97 2.05 28.98
C ARG A 170 -13.75 1.93 29.89
#